data_e8874f0892d88c4534f89162509cf064
#
_entry.id   e8874f0892d88c4534f89162509cf064
#
_cell.length_a   1.000
_cell.length_b   1.000
_cell.length_c   1.000
_cell.angle_alpha   90.00
_cell.angle_beta   90.00
_cell.angle_gamma   90.00
#
_symmetry.space_group_name_H-M   'P 1'
#
loop_
_entity.id
_entity.type
_entity.pdbx_description
1 polymer ?
#
loop_
_entity_poly.entity_id
_entity_poly.type
_entity_poly.pdbx_seq_one_letter_code
_entity_poly.pdbx_strand_id
1 'polypeptide(L)'
;AEAVINKLENKFRKNQEEKRKVGNEKKNDLTVKYDYVWDRLDEAGRRAVMEMGEDYKHFLDASKTERLCTEEIVRRAEAHGFRELTSLSTVKPGDKVYSVNRGKGAMLAVIGSEPIVSGMHIVGSHIDSPRLDLKQNPVYEDSGMTLLKTHYYGGIRKYQWLARPLALHGVVFCGDGRKVEVHVGDQEGDPVFFISDLPPHLSAEQDKTALGTAVAGEDLSPVAGTLPEGTADDSERAERFKQGVLKMLNEKYGI
;
A
#
# COMPACT_ATOMS: atom_id res chain seq x y z
N ALA A 1 0.12 33.39 22.21
CA ALA A 1 0.73 32.28 21.43
C ALA A 1 2.06 32.74 20.83
N GLU A 2 2.12 33.88 20.13
CA GLU A 2 3.31 34.42 19.46
C GLU A 2 4.52 34.68 20.40
N ALA A 3 4.27 35.21 21.61
CA ALA A 3 5.32 35.44 22.61
C ALA A 3 5.96 34.15 23.15
N VAL A 4 5.23 33.03 23.13
CA VAL A 4 5.75 31.73 23.56
C VAL A 4 6.59 31.10 22.43
N ILE A 5 6.18 31.26 21.18
CA ILE A 5 6.92 30.79 20.00
C ILE A 5 8.25 31.52 19.89
N ASN A 6 8.25 32.86 19.99
CA ASN A 6 9.47 33.69 19.98
C ASN A 6 10.44 33.34 21.12
N LYS A 7 9.91 32.97 22.29
CA LYS A 7 10.74 32.53 23.42
C LYS A 7 11.37 31.16 23.23
N LEU A 8 10.67 30.24 22.55
CA LEU A 8 11.18 28.93 22.19
C LEU A 8 12.23 29.03 21.08
N GLU A 9 12.00 29.84 20.05
CA GLU A 9 12.96 30.07 18.97
C GLU A 9 14.26 30.71 19.45
N ASN A 10 14.17 31.72 20.36
CA ASN A 10 15.34 32.31 20.95
C ASN A 10 16.11 31.35 21.85
N LYS A 11 15.42 30.46 22.57
CA LYS A 11 16.05 29.40 23.36
C LYS A 11 16.74 28.38 22.49
N PHE A 12 16.14 28.05 21.32
CA PHE A 12 16.70 27.12 20.35
C PHE A 12 17.95 27.72 19.68
N ARG A 13 17.91 29.00 19.29
CA ARG A 13 19.07 29.71 18.72
C ARG A 13 20.24 29.79 19.72
N LYS A 14 19.98 30.15 20.97
CA LYS A 14 21.02 30.18 22.03
C LYS A 14 21.65 28.81 22.25
N ASN A 15 20.85 27.75 22.27
CA ASN A 15 21.35 26.36 22.38
C ASN A 15 22.22 25.93 21.19
N GLN A 16 21.89 26.42 19.99
CA GLN A 16 22.68 26.15 18.77
C GLN A 16 24.01 26.96 18.80
N GLU A 17 23.98 28.20 19.28
CA GLU A 17 25.19 29.02 19.42
C GLU A 17 26.13 28.53 20.54
N GLU A 18 25.59 28.05 21.66
CA GLU A 18 26.37 27.41 22.72
C GLU A 18 27.00 26.10 22.24
N LYS A 19 26.28 25.27 21.46
CA LYS A 19 26.84 24.06 20.84
C LYS A 19 27.94 24.40 19.82
N ARG A 20 27.84 25.53 19.11
CA ARG A 20 28.92 26.00 18.20
C ARG A 20 30.14 26.53 18.95
N LYS A 21 29.97 27.12 20.13
CA LYS A 21 31.07 27.63 20.95
C LYS A 21 31.86 26.54 21.69
N VAL A 22 31.22 25.44 22.05
CA VAL A 22 31.87 24.26 22.66
C VAL A 22 32.70 23.46 21.62
N GLY A 23 32.56 23.76 20.32
CA GLY A 23 33.24 23.06 19.20
C GLY A 23 34.69 23.41 18.95
N ASN A 24 35.40 24.16 19.84
CA ASN A 24 36.80 24.50 19.67
C ASN A 24 37.77 23.68 20.54
N GLU A 25 37.31 22.56 21.12
CA GLU A 25 38.19 21.55 21.66
C GLU A 25 38.82 20.75 20.54
N LYS A 26 40.11 20.45 20.64
CA LYS A 26 40.91 19.68 19.68
C LYS A 26 40.10 18.48 19.18
N LYS A 27 39.68 18.53 17.93
CA LYS A 27 38.93 17.46 17.28
C LYS A 27 39.75 16.16 17.38
N ASN A 28 39.25 15.21 18.19
CA ASN A 28 39.78 13.89 18.24
C ASN A 28 39.43 13.19 16.92
N ASP A 29 40.42 13.07 16.03
CA ASP A 29 40.27 12.56 14.65
C ASP A 29 40.00 11.04 14.61
N LEU A 30 39.86 10.41 15.79
CA LEU A 30 39.59 8.99 15.96
C LEU A 30 38.08 8.65 15.98
N THR A 31 37.20 9.63 15.92
CA THR A 31 35.75 9.43 15.93
C THR A 31 35.13 9.62 14.54
N VAL A 32 34.39 8.62 14.09
CA VAL A 32 33.62 8.74 12.85
C VAL A 32 32.49 9.76 13.06
N LYS A 33 32.46 10.79 12.22
CA LYS A 33 31.36 11.76 12.18
C LYS A 33 30.38 11.36 11.12
N TYR A 34 29.12 11.18 11.52
CA TYR A 34 28.04 10.96 10.59
C TYR A 34 27.39 12.32 10.26
N ASP A 35 27.53 12.73 9.01
CA ASP A 35 26.82 13.87 8.46
C ASP A 35 25.53 13.37 7.82
N TYR A 36 24.40 14.04 8.08
CA TYR A 36 23.18 13.76 7.37
C TYR A 36 23.32 14.15 5.89
N VAL A 37 22.85 13.30 4.98
CA VAL A 37 22.84 13.60 3.55
C VAL A 37 22.09 14.91 3.28
N TRP A 38 21.02 15.16 4.01
CA TRP A 38 20.21 16.39 3.93
C TRP A 38 21.06 17.67 4.13
N ASP A 39 22.02 17.64 5.04
CA ASP A 39 22.86 18.80 5.35
C ASP A 39 23.91 19.09 4.27
N ARG A 40 24.18 18.10 3.41
CA ARG A 40 25.11 18.21 2.27
C ARG A 40 24.44 18.63 0.97
N LEU A 41 23.10 18.59 0.92
CA LEU A 41 22.34 18.96 -0.26
C LEU A 41 22.19 20.48 -0.33
N ASP A 42 22.37 21.02 -1.54
CA ASP A 42 21.96 22.36 -1.88
C ASP A 42 20.42 22.45 -2.00
N GLU A 43 19.91 23.63 -2.30
CA GLU A 43 18.47 23.84 -2.43
C GLU A 43 17.85 23.03 -3.59
N ALA A 44 18.55 22.86 -4.68
CA ALA A 44 18.12 22.07 -5.82
C ALA A 44 18.04 20.58 -5.44
N GLY A 45 19.06 20.06 -4.74
CA GLY A 45 19.07 18.70 -4.23
C GLY A 45 17.95 18.42 -3.24
N ARG A 46 17.66 19.36 -2.34
CA ARG A 46 16.51 19.22 -1.40
C ARG A 46 15.17 19.19 -2.11
N ARG A 47 14.97 20.05 -3.14
CA ARG A 47 13.75 19.98 -3.98
C ARG A 47 13.64 18.63 -4.68
N ALA A 48 14.69 18.14 -5.30
CA ALA A 48 14.69 16.86 -5.97
C ALA A 48 14.33 15.69 -5.04
N VAL A 49 14.78 15.71 -3.77
CA VAL A 49 14.39 14.72 -2.77
C VAL A 49 12.90 14.78 -2.47
N MET A 50 12.34 15.99 -2.32
CA MET A 50 10.90 16.16 -2.06
C MET A 50 10.06 15.73 -3.26
N GLU A 51 10.45 16.10 -4.47
CA GLU A 51 9.80 15.70 -5.73
C GLU A 51 9.82 14.18 -5.90
N MET A 52 10.95 13.54 -5.63
CA MET A 52 11.05 12.07 -5.65
C MET A 52 10.13 11.42 -4.61
N GLY A 53 10.02 12.03 -3.43
CA GLY A 53 9.11 11.56 -2.36
C GLY A 53 7.64 11.63 -2.80
N GLU A 54 7.21 12.71 -3.44
CA GLU A 54 5.86 12.85 -3.97
C GLU A 54 5.60 11.86 -5.12
N ASP A 55 6.55 11.71 -6.06
CA ASP A 55 6.42 10.72 -7.14
C ASP A 55 6.35 9.28 -6.59
N TYR A 56 7.10 8.98 -5.54
CA TYR A 56 7.04 7.66 -4.89
C TYR A 56 5.70 7.42 -4.20
N LYS A 57 5.09 8.44 -3.60
CA LYS A 57 3.72 8.34 -3.04
C LYS A 57 2.72 8.00 -4.15
N HIS A 58 2.78 8.68 -5.29
CA HIS A 58 1.92 8.37 -6.44
C HIS A 58 2.13 6.95 -6.96
N PHE A 59 3.38 6.47 -6.99
CA PHE A 59 3.67 5.08 -7.34
C PHE A 59 3.00 4.11 -6.35
N LEU A 60 3.09 4.34 -5.04
CA LEU A 60 2.48 3.50 -4.02
C LEU A 60 0.95 3.53 -4.09
N ASP A 61 0.37 4.69 -4.38
CA ASP A 61 -1.08 4.84 -4.53
C ASP A 61 -1.62 4.06 -5.74
N ALA A 62 -0.88 4.03 -6.84
CA ALA A 62 -1.21 3.23 -8.01
C ALA A 62 -0.94 1.73 -7.83
N SER A 63 -0.13 1.32 -6.84
CA SER A 63 0.45 -0.03 -6.72
C SER A 63 -0.13 -0.83 -5.54
N LYS A 64 -1.46 -0.86 -5.39
CA LYS A 64 -2.11 -1.52 -4.23
C LYS A 64 -2.01 -3.05 -4.22
N THR A 65 -1.76 -3.68 -5.39
CA THR A 65 -1.57 -5.12 -5.56
C THR A 65 -0.38 -5.38 -6.47
N GLU A 66 0.13 -6.63 -6.50
CA GLU A 66 1.22 -7.01 -7.42
C GLU A 66 0.85 -6.75 -8.89
N ARG A 67 -0.43 -6.91 -9.25
CA ARG A 67 -0.91 -6.63 -10.62
C ARG A 67 -0.86 -5.15 -10.93
N LEU A 68 -1.44 -4.32 -10.07
CA LEU A 68 -1.42 -2.88 -10.22
C LEU A 68 0.02 -2.33 -10.20
N CYS A 69 0.88 -2.88 -9.33
CA CYS A 69 2.29 -2.51 -9.30
C CYS A 69 2.99 -2.86 -10.61
N THR A 70 2.74 -4.05 -11.17
CA THR A 70 3.29 -4.46 -12.46
C THR A 70 2.80 -3.55 -13.59
N GLU A 71 1.54 -3.21 -13.61
CA GLU A 71 0.94 -2.31 -14.61
C GLU A 71 1.55 -0.89 -14.51
N GLU A 72 1.72 -0.34 -13.30
CA GLU A 72 2.36 0.95 -13.09
C GLU A 72 3.85 0.93 -13.47
N ILE A 73 4.57 -0.15 -13.18
CA ILE A 73 5.96 -0.34 -13.64
C ILE A 73 6.05 -0.31 -15.16
N VAL A 74 5.17 -1.05 -15.86
CA VAL A 74 5.13 -1.08 -17.33
C VAL A 74 4.80 0.30 -17.88
N ARG A 75 3.77 0.96 -17.37
CA ARG A 75 3.38 2.32 -17.78
C ARG A 75 4.55 3.31 -17.68
N ARG A 76 5.28 3.28 -16.54
CA ARG A 76 6.46 4.13 -16.34
C ARG A 76 7.61 3.74 -17.27
N ALA A 77 7.82 2.45 -17.45
CA ALA A 77 8.86 1.94 -18.35
C ALA A 77 8.64 2.41 -19.79
N GLU A 78 7.42 2.27 -20.31
CA GLU A 78 7.05 2.72 -21.65
C GLU A 78 7.23 4.23 -21.83
N ALA A 79 6.84 5.02 -20.82
CA ALA A 79 7.08 6.48 -20.80
C ALA A 79 8.58 6.84 -20.86
N HIS A 80 9.47 5.93 -20.45
CA HIS A 80 10.92 6.07 -20.52
C HIS A 80 11.56 5.35 -21.71
N GLY A 81 10.75 4.91 -22.69
CA GLY A 81 11.21 4.31 -23.94
C GLY A 81 11.55 2.83 -23.87
N PHE A 82 11.12 2.12 -22.81
CA PHE A 82 11.18 0.66 -22.78
C PHE A 82 10.11 0.06 -23.69
N ARG A 83 10.43 -1.07 -24.32
CA ARG A 83 9.52 -1.82 -25.20
C ARG A 83 9.45 -3.27 -24.73
N GLU A 84 8.31 -3.90 -24.93
CA GLU A 84 8.15 -5.31 -24.58
C GLU A 84 9.12 -6.18 -25.39
N LEU A 85 9.87 -7.03 -24.69
CA LEU A 85 10.92 -7.86 -25.30
C LEU A 85 10.37 -8.77 -26.39
N THR A 86 9.17 -9.34 -26.20
CA THR A 86 8.52 -10.23 -27.15
C THR A 86 8.09 -9.55 -28.45
N SER A 87 7.99 -8.24 -28.47
CA SER A 87 7.68 -7.44 -29.66
C SER A 87 8.88 -7.23 -30.59
N LEU A 88 10.08 -7.63 -30.15
CA LEU A 88 11.33 -7.39 -30.85
C LEU A 88 11.89 -8.68 -31.42
N SER A 89 12.30 -8.64 -32.69
CA SER A 89 13.01 -9.77 -33.33
C SER A 89 14.48 -9.87 -32.91
N THR A 90 15.10 -8.76 -32.58
CA THR A 90 16.49 -8.65 -32.11
C THR A 90 16.65 -7.48 -31.16
N VAL A 91 17.65 -7.56 -30.31
CA VAL A 91 18.06 -6.47 -29.40
C VAL A 91 19.50 -6.07 -29.69
N LYS A 92 19.83 -4.81 -29.46
CA LYS A 92 21.17 -4.22 -29.64
C LYS A 92 21.55 -3.39 -28.42
N PRO A 93 22.84 -3.08 -28.23
CA PRO A 93 23.30 -2.21 -27.16
C PRO A 93 22.53 -0.89 -27.11
N GLY A 94 22.10 -0.50 -25.91
CA GLY A 94 21.28 0.68 -25.65
C GLY A 94 19.76 0.47 -25.71
N ASP A 95 19.28 -0.66 -26.24
CA ASP A 95 17.85 -0.96 -26.23
C ASP A 95 17.36 -1.12 -24.78
N LYS A 96 16.21 -0.54 -24.53
CA LYS A 96 15.47 -0.63 -23.27
C LYS A 96 14.31 -1.60 -23.48
N VAL A 97 14.31 -2.69 -22.73
CA VAL A 97 13.29 -3.75 -22.90
C VAL A 97 12.68 -4.11 -21.56
N TYR A 98 11.43 -4.57 -21.60
CA TYR A 98 10.77 -5.16 -20.45
C TYR A 98 10.11 -6.50 -20.80
N SER A 99 9.85 -7.29 -19.77
CA SER A 99 9.07 -8.52 -19.84
C SER A 99 8.21 -8.64 -18.61
N VAL A 100 6.96 -9.10 -18.78
CA VAL A 100 5.99 -9.28 -17.69
C VAL A 100 5.76 -10.77 -17.46
N ASN A 101 5.82 -11.19 -16.20
CA ASN A 101 5.52 -12.56 -15.81
C ASN A 101 4.13 -12.64 -15.16
N ARG A 102 3.16 -13.22 -15.87
CA ARG A 102 1.79 -13.51 -15.41
C ARG A 102 1.03 -12.26 -14.86
N GLY A 103 1.45 -11.06 -15.26
CA GLY A 103 0.89 -9.81 -14.72
C GLY A 103 1.16 -9.57 -13.24
N LYS A 104 2.16 -10.24 -12.65
CA LYS A 104 2.50 -10.14 -11.22
C LYS A 104 3.99 -9.95 -10.96
N GLY A 105 4.74 -9.62 -11.96
CA GLY A 105 6.16 -9.31 -11.88
C GLY A 105 6.66 -8.77 -13.20
N ALA A 106 7.60 -7.87 -13.15
CA ALA A 106 8.24 -7.26 -14.32
C ALA A 106 9.76 -7.34 -14.21
N MET A 107 10.39 -7.51 -15.36
CA MET A 107 11.83 -7.37 -15.54
C MET A 107 12.06 -6.27 -16.55
N LEU A 108 12.93 -5.32 -16.23
CA LEU A 108 13.40 -4.28 -17.13
C LEU A 108 14.88 -4.44 -17.36
N ALA A 109 15.33 -4.24 -18.58
CA ALA A 109 16.75 -4.30 -18.89
C ALA A 109 17.15 -3.19 -19.88
N VAL A 110 18.36 -2.67 -19.69
CA VAL A 110 19.07 -1.87 -20.69
C VAL A 110 20.19 -2.76 -21.21
N ILE A 111 20.18 -3.02 -22.52
CA ILE A 111 21.14 -3.91 -23.15
C ILE A 111 22.51 -3.23 -23.17
N GLY A 112 23.49 -3.88 -22.56
CA GLY A 112 24.87 -3.41 -22.50
C GLY A 112 25.63 -3.57 -23.82
N SER A 113 26.83 -2.98 -23.90
CA SER A 113 27.75 -3.13 -25.02
C SER A 113 28.53 -4.46 -25.01
N GLU A 114 28.71 -5.02 -23.81
CA GLU A 114 29.41 -6.28 -23.63
C GLU A 114 28.48 -7.48 -23.65
N PRO A 115 28.93 -8.67 -24.07
CA PRO A 115 28.13 -9.87 -23.98
C PRO A 115 27.67 -10.17 -22.55
N ILE A 116 26.47 -10.69 -22.39
CA ILE A 116 25.87 -11.00 -21.07
C ILE A 116 26.74 -11.98 -20.24
N VAL A 117 27.53 -12.81 -20.90
CA VAL A 117 28.47 -13.74 -20.25
C VAL A 117 29.60 -13.02 -19.51
N SER A 118 29.89 -11.75 -19.86
CA SER A 118 30.86 -10.90 -19.15
C SER A 118 30.32 -10.35 -17.82
N GLY A 119 29.02 -10.53 -17.56
CA GLY A 119 28.36 -10.11 -16.34
C GLY A 119 27.21 -9.12 -16.59
N MET A 120 26.46 -8.85 -15.54
CA MET A 120 25.38 -7.87 -15.54
C MET A 120 25.25 -7.22 -14.17
N HIS A 121 24.70 -6.03 -14.11
CA HIS A 121 24.26 -5.39 -12.86
C HIS A 121 22.77 -5.67 -12.67
N ILE A 122 22.42 -6.24 -11.52
CA ILE A 122 21.02 -6.58 -11.20
C ILE A 122 20.59 -5.80 -9.96
N VAL A 123 19.44 -5.13 -10.05
CA VAL A 123 18.71 -4.58 -8.92
C VAL A 123 17.38 -5.31 -8.82
N GLY A 124 17.11 -5.89 -7.68
CA GLY A 124 15.87 -6.64 -7.44
C GLY A 124 15.13 -6.12 -6.22
N SER A 125 13.81 -6.09 -6.29
CA SER A 125 12.93 -5.80 -5.16
C SER A 125 11.66 -6.62 -5.25
N HIS A 126 10.98 -6.83 -4.12
CA HIS A 126 9.63 -7.35 -4.11
C HIS A 126 8.61 -6.25 -4.44
N ILE A 127 7.44 -6.62 -4.95
CA ILE A 127 6.33 -5.73 -5.30
C ILE A 127 5.04 -6.10 -4.58
N ASP A 128 5.05 -7.15 -3.77
CA ASP A 128 3.96 -7.51 -2.88
C ASP A 128 3.98 -6.65 -1.61
N SER A 129 2.80 -6.46 -1.02
CA SER A 129 2.61 -5.73 0.23
C SER A 129 1.74 -6.53 1.18
N PRO A 130 1.90 -6.37 2.51
CA PRO A 130 0.98 -6.94 3.48
C PRO A 130 -0.46 -6.47 3.23
N ARG A 131 -1.40 -7.40 3.28
CA ARG A 131 -2.82 -7.16 2.98
C ARG A 131 -3.71 -8.21 3.63
N LEU A 132 -5.01 -8.02 3.50
CA LEU A 132 -6.02 -9.05 3.75
C LEU A 132 -6.52 -9.58 2.41
N ASP A 133 -6.29 -10.86 2.13
CA ASP A 133 -6.84 -11.54 0.95
C ASP A 133 -8.23 -12.09 1.26
N LEU A 134 -9.15 -11.99 0.33
CA LEU A 134 -10.45 -12.65 0.44
C LEU A 134 -10.29 -14.17 0.32
N LYS A 135 -10.92 -14.92 1.23
CA LYS A 135 -11.03 -16.36 1.14
C LYS A 135 -11.98 -16.78 0.00
N GLN A 136 -11.97 -18.05 -0.34
CA GLN A 136 -13.01 -18.61 -1.23
C GLN A 136 -14.39 -18.44 -0.60
N ASN A 137 -15.38 -18.03 -1.40
CA ASN A 137 -16.73 -17.70 -0.92
C ASN A 137 -16.70 -16.74 0.27
N PRO A 138 -16.12 -15.53 0.10
CA PRO A 138 -15.81 -14.66 1.23
C PRO A 138 -17.03 -13.97 1.84
N VAL A 139 -18.08 -13.75 1.06
CA VAL A 139 -19.24 -12.97 1.48
C VAL A 139 -20.15 -13.81 2.34
N TYR A 140 -20.38 -13.39 3.58
CA TYR A 140 -21.33 -14.01 4.51
C TYR A 140 -22.09 -12.97 5.30
N GLU A 141 -23.18 -13.38 5.89
CA GLU A 141 -24.02 -12.55 6.75
C GLU A 141 -23.94 -13.03 8.19
N ASP A 142 -23.77 -12.09 9.10
CA ASP A 142 -23.84 -12.32 10.52
C ASP A 142 -24.32 -11.06 11.24
N SER A 143 -25.16 -11.24 12.27
CA SER A 143 -25.66 -10.17 13.14
C SER A 143 -26.26 -8.96 12.39
N GLY A 144 -26.94 -9.21 11.25
CA GLY A 144 -27.53 -8.17 10.41
C GLY A 144 -26.52 -7.32 9.65
N MET A 145 -25.35 -7.87 9.36
CA MET A 145 -24.30 -7.24 8.56
C MET A 145 -23.76 -8.23 7.53
N THR A 146 -23.27 -7.69 6.43
CA THR A 146 -22.47 -8.44 5.48
C THR A 146 -21.00 -8.29 5.82
N LEU A 147 -20.32 -9.39 5.95
CA LEU A 147 -18.91 -9.48 6.29
C LEU A 147 -18.14 -10.22 5.20
N LEU A 148 -16.83 -9.96 5.13
CA LEU A 148 -15.91 -10.62 4.21
C LEU A 148 -14.95 -11.52 5.00
N LYS A 149 -14.92 -12.82 4.69
CA LYS A 149 -13.90 -13.72 5.23
C LYS A 149 -12.57 -13.42 4.59
N THR A 150 -11.56 -13.15 5.41
CA THR A 150 -10.22 -12.83 4.94
C THR A 150 -9.17 -13.79 5.47
N HIS A 151 -8.01 -13.74 4.84
CA HIS A 151 -6.76 -14.30 5.31
C HIS A 151 -5.67 -13.24 5.16
N TYR A 152 -4.93 -12.96 6.23
CA TYR A 152 -3.84 -11.99 6.13
C TYR A 152 -2.64 -12.56 5.36
N TYR A 153 -2.01 -11.71 4.57
CA TYR A 153 -0.81 -12.01 3.81
C TYR A 153 0.38 -11.20 4.34
N GLY A 154 1.52 -11.88 4.51
CA GLY A 154 2.76 -11.27 5.00
C GLY A 154 2.77 -11.04 6.51
N GLY A 155 3.80 -10.36 6.99
CA GLY A 155 3.96 -10.02 8.40
C GLY A 155 3.16 -8.78 8.78
N ILE A 156 1.96 -8.95 9.33
CA ILE A 156 1.12 -7.84 9.80
C ILE A 156 1.08 -7.75 11.32
N ARG A 157 0.86 -6.56 11.83
CA ARG A 157 0.43 -6.32 13.20
C ARG A 157 -1.09 -6.18 13.19
N LYS A 158 -1.81 -7.24 13.53
CA LYS A 158 -3.26 -7.36 13.35
C LYS A 158 -4.06 -6.22 13.98
N TYR A 159 -3.67 -5.73 15.14
CA TYR A 159 -4.34 -4.59 15.81
C TYR A 159 -4.34 -3.30 14.97
N GLN A 160 -3.38 -3.11 14.04
CA GLN A 160 -3.32 -1.93 13.17
C GLN A 160 -4.38 -1.93 12.07
N TRP A 161 -5.07 -3.04 11.88
CA TRP A 161 -6.10 -3.22 10.85
C TRP A 161 -7.51 -2.94 11.38
N LEU A 162 -7.66 -2.81 12.69
CA LEU A 162 -8.93 -2.47 13.32
C LEU A 162 -9.24 -0.98 13.21
N ALA A 163 -10.54 -0.64 13.21
CA ALA A 163 -11.07 0.72 13.29
C ALA A 163 -10.49 1.70 12.26
N ARG A 164 -10.09 1.22 11.10
CA ARG A 164 -9.56 2.03 10.00
C ARG A 164 -10.30 1.74 8.70
N PRO A 165 -10.46 2.76 7.81
CA PRO A 165 -11.04 2.52 6.49
C PRO A 165 -10.13 1.61 5.67
N LEU A 166 -10.74 0.67 4.96
CA LEU A 166 -10.10 -0.27 4.04
C LEU A 166 -10.73 -0.14 2.67
N ALA A 167 -9.94 -0.36 1.63
CA ALA A 167 -10.39 -0.44 0.25
C ALA A 167 -10.24 -1.88 -0.27
N LEU A 168 -11.04 -2.24 -1.27
CA LEU A 168 -11.00 -3.53 -1.96
C LEU A 168 -10.41 -3.33 -3.36
N HIS A 169 -9.29 -3.99 -3.63
CA HIS A 169 -8.65 -4.03 -4.94
C HIS A 169 -8.47 -5.47 -5.39
N GLY A 170 -8.76 -5.74 -6.64
CA GLY A 170 -8.55 -7.07 -7.17
C GLY A 170 -9.03 -7.25 -8.60
N VAL A 171 -9.01 -8.51 -9.04
CA VAL A 171 -9.52 -8.91 -10.34
C VAL A 171 -10.42 -10.12 -10.20
N VAL A 172 -11.50 -10.14 -10.97
CA VAL A 172 -12.41 -11.27 -11.09
C VAL A 172 -12.30 -11.80 -12.53
N PHE A 173 -12.08 -13.09 -12.66
CA PHE A 173 -12.17 -13.78 -13.94
C PHE A 173 -13.54 -14.43 -14.03
N CYS A 174 -14.36 -13.91 -14.93
CA CYS A 174 -15.72 -14.42 -15.16
C CYS A 174 -15.69 -15.74 -15.93
N GLY A 175 -16.78 -16.52 -15.83
CA GLY A 175 -16.91 -17.80 -16.54
C GLY A 175 -16.88 -17.68 -18.07
N ASP A 176 -17.15 -16.51 -18.62
CA ASP A 176 -17.04 -16.18 -20.05
C ASP A 176 -15.61 -15.73 -20.47
N GLY A 177 -14.65 -15.74 -19.55
CA GLY A 177 -13.26 -15.37 -19.80
C GLY A 177 -12.93 -13.88 -19.63
N ARG A 178 -13.92 -13.03 -19.34
CA ARG A 178 -13.66 -11.59 -19.05
C ARG A 178 -12.86 -11.45 -17.77
N LYS A 179 -11.86 -10.54 -17.79
CA LYS A 179 -11.18 -10.01 -16.62
C LYS A 179 -11.88 -8.71 -16.20
N VAL A 180 -12.37 -8.66 -14.99
CA VAL A 180 -13.00 -7.48 -14.40
C VAL A 180 -12.12 -6.97 -13.26
N GLU A 181 -11.75 -5.70 -13.33
CA GLU A 181 -10.98 -5.04 -12.27
C GLU A 181 -11.95 -4.41 -11.26
N VAL A 182 -11.69 -4.67 -9.98
CA VAL A 182 -12.52 -4.20 -8.85
C VAL A 182 -11.70 -3.22 -8.03
N HIS A 183 -12.24 -2.00 -7.90
CA HIS A 183 -11.67 -0.92 -7.10
C HIS A 183 -12.80 -0.26 -6.31
N VAL A 184 -12.84 -0.44 -4.99
CA VAL A 184 -13.89 0.12 -4.12
C VAL A 184 -13.25 0.60 -2.83
N GLY A 185 -13.53 1.82 -2.44
CA GLY A 185 -13.20 2.36 -1.12
C GLY A 185 -12.08 3.42 -1.10
N ASP A 186 -11.55 3.81 -2.26
CA ASP A 186 -10.50 4.84 -2.37
C ASP A 186 -10.87 6.02 -3.27
N GLN A 187 -12.07 6.00 -3.87
CA GLN A 187 -12.60 7.14 -4.60
C GLN A 187 -13.61 7.91 -3.74
N GLU A 188 -13.71 9.21 -3.98
CA GLU A 188 -14.72 10.03 -3.31
C GLU A 188 -16.13 9.51 -3.59
N GLY A 189 -16.90 9.25 -2.50
CA GLY A 189 -18.23 8.68 -2.59
C GLY A 189 -18.30 7.15 -2.62
N ASP A 190 -17.16 6.46 -2.69
CA ASP A 190 -17.15 5.00 -2.56
C ASP A 190 -17.51 4.57 -1.13
N PRO A 191 -18.21 3.43 -0.96
CA PRO A 191 -18.32 2.80 0.35
C PRO A 191 -16.95 2.33 0.82
N VAL A 192 -16.68 2.46 2.10
CA VAL A 192 -15.46 1.96 2.73
C VAL A 192 -15.74 0.70 3.54
N PHE A 193 -14.76 -0.19 3.60
CA PHE A 193 -14.79 -1.35 4.46
C PHE A 193 -14.06 -1.05 5.77
N PHE A 194 -14.44 -1.69 6.86
CA PHE A 194 -13.71 -1.57 8.12
C PHE A 194 -13.88 -2.83 8.96
N ILE A 195 -12.92 -3.09 9.84
CA ILE A 195 -13.02 -4.13 10.87
C ILE A 195 -13.32 -3.40 12.18
N SER A 196 -14.44 -3.71 12.82
CA SER A 196 -14.81 -3.10 14.09
C SER A 196 -13.85 -3.51 15.20
N ASP A 197 -13.61 -2.60 16.12
CA ASP A 197 -12.89 -2.88 17.37
C ASP A 197 -13.85 -2.85 18.54
N LEU A 198 -13.45 -3.42 19.68
CA LEU A 198 -14.26 -3.44 20.88
C LEU A 198 -14.20 -2.09 21.60
N PRO A 199 -15.36 -1.52 22.01
CA PRO A 199 -15.35 -0.35 22.87
C PRO A 199 -14.87 -0.72 24.28
N PRO A 200 -14.41 0.24 25.09
CA PRO A 200 -13.82 -0.02 26.42
C PRO A 200 -14.70 -0.85 27.35
N HIS A 201 -16.02 -0.78 27.19
CA HIS A 201 -16.95 -1.55 28.02
C HIS A 201 -16.98 -3.05 27.72
N LEU A 202 -16.46 -3.46 26.55
CA LEU A 202 -16.43 -4.85 26.10
C LEU A 202 -15.01 -5.39 25.95
N SER A 203 -13.97 -4.55 26.10
CA SER A 203 -12.56 -4.93 25.85
C SER A 203 -11.84 -5.56 27.04
N ALA A 204 -12.48 -5.70 28.21
CA ALA A 204 -11.83 -6.08 29.46
C ALA A 204 -11.00 -7.39 29.40
N GLU A 205 -11.39 -8.35 28.59
CA GLU A 205 -10.64 -9.59 28.40
C GLU A 205 -9.53 -9.42 27.35
N GLN A 206 -9.78 -8.66 26.29
CA GLN A 206 -8.80 -8.31 25.26
C GLN A 206 -7.65 -7.50 25.87
N ASP A 207 -7.94 -6.57 26.78
CA ASP A 207 -6.96 -5.71 27.45
C ASP A 207 -5.94 -6.51 28.31
N LYS A 208 -6.33 -7.72 28.74
CA LYS A 208 -5.44 -8.61 29.52
C LYS A 208 -4.52 -9.45 28.63
N THR A 209 -4.77 -9.50 27.34
CA THR A 209 -4.00 -10.33 26.40
C THR A 209 -2.77 -9.60 25.87
N ALA A 210 -1.74 -10.35 25.50
CA ALA A 210 -0.59 -9.77 24.83
C ALA A 210 -1.00 -9.19 23.47
N LEU A 211 -0.50 -8.00 23.11
CA LEU A 211 -0.86 -7.30 21.87
C LEU A 211 -0.74 -8.15 20.60
N GLY A 212 0.21 -9.09 20.56
CA GLY A 212 0.40 -10.01 19.43
C GLY A 212 -0.72 -11.04 19.25
N THR A 213 -1.49 -11.30 20.31
CA THR A 213 -2.56 -12.31 20.36
C THR A 213 -3.94 -11.72 20.64
N ALA A 214 -4.01 -10.41 20.94
CA ALA A 214 -5.25 -9.72 21.28
C ALA A 214 -6.28 -9.71 20.13
N VAL A 215 -5.82 -9.89 18.89
CA VAL A 215 -6.68 -10.00 17.69
C VAL A 215 -6.32 -11.32 17.00
N ALA A 216 -7.27 -12.22 16.87
CA ALA A 216 -7.07 -13.44 16.09
C ALA A 216 -7.11 -13.14 14.58
N GLY A 217 -6.46 -13.98 13.76
CA GLY A 217 -6.49 -13.81 12.31
C GLY A 217 -7.90 -13.96 11.71
N GLU A 218 -8.71 -14.82 12.31
CA GLU A 218 -10.09 -15.08 11.88
C GLU A 218 -11.05 -13.92 12.23
N ASP A 219 -10.68 -13.03 13.17
CA ASP A 219 -11.47 -11.86 13.53
C ASP A 219 -11.28 -10.71 12.54
N LEU A 220 -10.31 -10.82 11.62
CA LEU A 220 -10.06 -9.81 10.58
C LEU A 220 -11.08 -9.93 9.44
N SER A 221 -12.36 -9.77 9.77
CA SER A 221 -13.48 -9.85 8.83
C SER A 221 -14.08 -8.46 8.61
N PRO A 222 -13.75 -7.78 7.48
CA PRO A 222 -14.28 -6.46 7.19
C PRO A 222 -15.80 -6.47 7.01
N VAL A 223 -16.46 -5.47 7.59
CA VAL A 223 -17.87 -5.14 7.30
C VAL A 223 -17.94 -4.54 5.90
N ALA A 224 -18.80 -5.12 5.06
CA ALA A 224 -19.00 -4.73 3.66
C ALA A 224 -20.36 -4.08 3.41
N GLY A 225 -21.35 -4.31 4.29
CA GLY A 225 -22.68 -3.73 4.12
C GLY A 225 -23.55 -3.91 5.37
N THR A 226 -24.42 -2.93 5.60
CA THR A 226 -25.33 -2.88 6.75
C THR A 226 -26.77 -2.60 6.35
N LEU A 227 -27.07 -2.53 5.05
CA LEU A 227 -28.41 -2.30 4.52
C LEU A 227 -28.98 -3.59 3.92
N PRO A 228 -30.14 -4.03 4.36
CA PRO A 228 -30.80 -5.21 3.78
C PRO A 228 -31.42 -4.88 2.43
N GLU A 229 -31.40 -5.84 1.52
CA GLU A 229 -32.16 -5.77 0.26
C GLU A 229 -33.63 -6.10 0.51
N GLY A 230 -34.53 -5.41 -0.21
CA GLY A 230 -35.97 -5.63 -0.13
C GLY A 230 -36.67 -4.97 1.08
N THR A 231 -37.89 -5.38 1.33
CA THR A 231 -38.78 -4.81 2.38
C THR A 231 -38.89 -5.73 3.59
N ALA A 232 -39.57 -5.27 4.64
CA ALA A 232 -39.85 -6.09 5.83
C ALA A 232 -40.68 -7.36 5.52
N ASP A 233 -41.49 -7.32 4.48
CA ASP A 233 -42.30 -8.47 4.04
C ASP A 233 -41.42 -9.57 3.39
N ASP A 234 -40.18 -9.24 3.02
CA ASP A 234 -39.18 -10.20 2.53
C ASP A 234 -38.35 -10.85 3.66
N SER A 235 -38.82 -10.74 4.90
CA SER A 235 -38.10 -11.26 6.10
C SER A 235 -37.80 -12.76 6.06
N GLU A 236 -38.56 -13.54 5.27
CA GLU A 236 -38.32 -14.96 5.05
C GLU A 236 -37.14 -15.25 4.10
N ARG A 237 -36.66 -14.23 3.37
CA ARG A 237 -35.47 -14.38 2.52
C ARG A 237 -34.22 -14.40 3.38
N ALA A 238 -33.53 -15.52 3.38
CA ALA A 238 -32.21 -15.64 4.00
C ALA A 238 -31.19 -14.70 3.35
N GLU A 239 -30.24 -14.20 4.14
CA GLU A 239 -29.06 -13.45 3.67
C GLU A 239 -29.38 -12.12 2.94
N ARG A 240 -30.37 -11.35 3.40
CA ARG A 240 -30.78 -10.07 2.77
C ARG A 240 -29.67 -9.03 2.72
N PHE A 241 -28.82 -8.94 3.73
CA PHE A 241 -27.71 -8.01 3.76
C PHE A 241 -26.63 -8.42 2.75
N LYS A 242 -26.33 -9.70 2.66
CA LYS A 242 -25.43 -10.25 1.66
C LYS A 242 -25.92 -9.99 0.23
N GLN A 243 -27.23 -10.15 -0.01
CA GLN A 243 -27.83 -9.87 -1.31
C GLN A 243 -27.65 -8.40 -1.72
N GLY A 244 -27.73 -7.44 -0.80
CA GLY A 244 -27.48 -6.03 -1.07
C GLY A 244 -26.06 -5.77 -1.58
N VAL A 245 -25.06 -6.39 -0.98
CA VAL A 245 -23.66 -6.26 -1.42
C VAL A 245 -23.43 -6.94 -2.78
N LEU A 246 -23.97 -8.14 -2.98
CA LEU A 246 -23.83 -8.87 -4.25
C LEU A 246 -24.50 -8.10 -5.40
N LYS A 247 -25.68 -7.50 -5.16
CA LYS A 247 -26.39 -6.69 -6.15
C LYS A 247 -25.57 -5.45 -6.53
N MET A 248 -25.03 -4.75 -5.56
CA MET A 248 -24.15 -3.57 -5.80
C MET A 248 -22.95 -3.96 -6.66
N LEU A 249 -22.29 -5.09 -6.36
CA LEU A 249 -21.17 -5.59 -7.16
C LEU A 249 -21.58 -5.96 -8.59
N ASN A 250 -22.75 -6.59 -8.73
CA ASN A 250 -23.28 -6.91 -10.06
C ASN A 250 -23.62 -5.65 -10.86
N GLU A 251 -24.28 -4.65 -10.25
CA GLU A 251 -24.64 -3.39 -10.91
C GLU A 251 -23.41 -2.58 -11.32
N LYS A 252 -22.39 -2.51 -10.46
CA LYS A 252 -21.16 -1.72 -10.73
C LYS A 252 -20.20 -2.41 -11.70
N TYR A 253 -20.09 -3.73 -11.63
CA TYR A 253 -19.03 -4.49 -12.31
C TYR A 253 -19.53 -5.58 -13.26
N GLY A 254 -20.80 -5.96 -13.21
CA GLY A 254 -21.38 -7.05 -14.02
C GLY A 254 -20.85 -8.44 -13.65
N ILE A 255 -20.54 -8.65 -12.35
CA ILE A 255 -20.02 -9.91 -11.81
C ILE A 255 -21.00 -10.56 -10.86
#